data_362b3a0e150caf1317fe3ed21d5bcb1a
#
_entry.id   362b3a0e150caf1317fe3ed21d5bcb1a
#
_cell.length_a   1.000
_cell.length_b   1.000
_cell.length_c   1.000
_cell.angle_alpha   90.00
_cell.angle_beta   90.00
_cell.angle_gamma   90.00
#
_symmetry.space_group_name_H-M   'P 1'
#
loop_
_entity.id
_entity.type
_entity.pdbx_description
1 polymer ?
#
loop_
_entity_poly.entity_id
_entity_poly.type
_entity_poly.pdbx_seq_one_letter_code
_entity_poly.pdbx_strand_id
1 'polypeptide(L)'
;MQEKNNQSTIQILIAIIISLSIVIVFIGIFYILNIQSKIAKLETEQEEQLKRQAETQNMASIQSVQSQPNTKKEAEVKTEPKVVKAKINAPKPSYEKAMINRMRPVENELDRYTLDNTSSCTEYVGYREILHKKWDNELNQIYKLLMSKYPESQKTALRNEERAWIKKREKSMDSIASEMNGCMGAAVTIVNSEIDTIKSRAIELARRYDEL
;
A
#
# COMPACT_ATOMS: atom_id res chain seq x y z
N MET A 1 -28.66 -54.84 23.33
CA MET A 1 -29.48 -53.67 22.91
C MET A 1 -28.76 -52.33 23.11
N GLN A 2 -27.88 -52.17 24.08
CA GLN A 2 -27.15 -50.89 24.33
C GLN A 2 -26.13 -50.48 23.25
N GLU A 3 -25.47 -51.42 22.61
CA GLU A 3 -24.42 -51.14 21.59
C GLU A 3 -24.97 -50.49 20.33
N LYS A 4 -26.16 -50.88 19.90
CA LYS A 4 -26.85 -50.34 18.72
C LYS A 4 -27.28 -48.87 18.91
N ASN A 5 -27.62 -48.46 20.12
CA ASN A 5 -27.97 -47.08 20.46
C ASN A 5 -26.76 -46.14 20.45
N ASN A 6 -25.60 -46.62 20.92
CA ASN A 6 -24.36 -45.82 20.92
C ASN A 6 -23.87 -45.51 19.49
N GLN A 7 -23.96 -46.48 18.57
CA GLN A 7 -23.56 -46.29 17.19
C GLN A 7 -24.43 -45.27 16.45
N SER A 8 -25.74 -45.26 16.69
CA SER A 8 -26.66 -44.27 16.14
C SER A 8 -26.37 -42.85 16.65
N THR A 9 -26.08 -42.72 17.95
CA THR A 9 -25.74 -41.41 18.57
C THR A 9 -24.43 -40.84 18.02
N ILE A 10 -23.41 -41.66 17.80
CA ILE A 10 -22.12 -41.25 17.21
C ILE A 10 -22.32 -40.78 15.78
N GLN A 11 -23.11 -41.46 14.96
CA GLN A 11 -23.38 -41.03 13.57
C GLN A 11 -24.12 -39.68 13.52
N ILE A 12 -25.06 -39.43 14.40
CA ILE A 12 -25.76 -38.16 14.50
C ILE A 12 -24.79 -37.04 14.90
N LEU A 13 -23.89 -37.25 15.86
CA LEU A 13 -22.88 -36.30 16.27
C LEU A 13 -21.91 -35.94 15.12
N ILE A 14 -21.47 -36.95 14.35
CA ILE A 14 -20.62 -36.74 13.20
C ILE A 14 -21.33 -35.89 12.12
N ALA A 15 -22.60 -36.18 11.85
CA ALA A 15 -23.40 -35.40 10.91
C ALA A 15 -23.58 -33.94 11.34
N ILE A 16 -23.77 -33.69 12.63
CA ILE A 16 -23.84 -32.32 13.17
C ILE A 16 -22.51 -31.59 13.03
N ILE A 17 -21.38 -32.22 13.32
CA ILE A 17 -20.03 -31.65 13.19
C ILE A 17 -19.74 -31.28 11.73
N ILE A 18 -20.06 -32.17 10.79
CA ILE A 18 -19.87 -31.91 9.36
C ILE A 18 -20.75 -30.74 8.90
N SER A 19 -22.00 -30.69 9.32
CA SER A 19 -22.91 -29.59 9.00
C SER A 19 -22.41 -28.25 9.53
N LEU A 20 -21.94 -28.19 10.78
CA LEU A 20 -21.37 -26.98 11.37
C LEU A 20 -20.09 -26.54 10.64
N SER A 21 -19.23 -27.48 10.26
CA SER A 21 -18.01 -27.17 9.49
C SER A 21 -18.33 -26.55 8.14
N ILE A 22 -19.34 -27.03 7.44
CA ILE A 22 -19.79 -26.49 6.15
C ILE A 22 -20.31 -25.05 6.34
N VAL A 23 -21.09 -24.78 7.37
CA VAL A 23 -21.61 -23.44 7.66
C VAL A 23 -20.47 -22.45 7.94
N ILE A 24 -19.45 -22.86 8.70
CA ILE A 24 -18.28 -22.02 9.00
C ILE A 24 -17.52 -21.67 7.70
N VAL A 25 -17.34 -22.64 6.79
CA VAL A 25 -16.70 -22.42 5.50
C VAL A 25 -17.49 -21.42 4.65
N PHE A 26 -18.82 -21.55 4.59
CA PHE A 26 -19.65 -20.60 3.84
C PHE A 26 -19.62 -19.18 4.42
N ILE A 27 -19.60 -19.05 5.75
CA ILE A 27 -19.45 -17.76 6.41
C ILE A 27 -18.08 -17.14 6.07
N GLY A 28 -17.02 -17.94 6.10
CA GLY A 28 -15.67 -17.49 5.71
C GLY A 28 -15.60 -17.01 4.26
N ILE A 29 -16.17 -17.76 3.31
CA ILE A 29 -16.22 -17.37 1.89
C ILE A 29 -17.03 -16.08 1.71
N PHE A 30 -18.19 -15.97 2.34
CA PHE A 30 -19.03 -14.76 2.29
C PHE A 30 -18.30 -13.54 2.82
N TYR A 31 -17.54 -13.70 3.91
CA TYR A 31 -16.73 -12.63 4.50
C TYR A 31 -15.61 -12.17 3.55
N ILE A 32 -14.89 -13.10 2.94
CA ILE A 32 -13.83 -12.81 1.95
C ILE A 32 -14.41 -12.07 0.74
N LEU A 33 -15.56 -12.50 0.21
CA LEU A 33 -16.21 -11.84 -0.92
C LEU A 33 -16.67 -10.41 -0.58
N ASN A 34 -17.14 -10.19 0.65
CA ASN A 34 -17.55 -8.87 1.12
C ASN A 34 -16.36 -7.91 1.27
N ILE A 35 -15.21 -8.40 1.76
CA ILE A 35 -13.97 -7.62 1.82
C ILE A 35 -13.49 -7.29 0.41
N GLN A 36 -13.50 -8.24 -0.52
CA GLN A 36 -13.09 -8.01 -1.90
C GLN A 36 -13.96 -6.95 -2.60
N SER A 37 -15.26 -6.96 -2.35
CA SER A 37 -16.16 -5.95 -2.91
C SER A 37 -15.89 -4.52 -2.36
N LYS A 38 -15.50 -4.42 -1.08
CA LYS A 38 -15.08 -3.15 -0.46
C LYS A 38 -13.74 -2.65 -1.02
N ILE A 39 -12.80 -3.55 -1.25
CA ILE A 39 -11.49 -3.23 -1.87
C ILE A 39 -11.70 -2.71 -3.30
N ALA A 40 -12.52 -3.38 -4.11
CA ALA A 40 -12.82 -2.95 -5.47
C ALA A 40 -13.49 -1.55 -5.53
N LYS A 41 -14.35 -1.21 -4.56
CA LYS A 41 -14.91 0.14 -4.46
C LYS A 41 -13.86 1.20 -4.14
N LEU A 42 -12.95 0.92 -3.20
CA LEU A 42 -11.86 1.84 -2.86
C LEU A 42 -10.89 2.04 -4.03
N GLU A 43 -10.61 1.01 -4.81
CA GLU A 43 -9.79 1.09 -6.02
C GLU A 43 -10.46 1.97 -7.09
N THR A 44 -11.77 1.83 -7.29
CA THR A 44 -12.53 2.65 -8.25
C THR A 44 -12.58 4.13 -7.83
N GLU A 45 -12.79 4.41 -6.54
CA GLU A 45 -12.79 5.78 -6.02
C GLU A 45 -11.41 6.45 -6.11
N GLN A 46 -10.33 5.69 -5.94
CA GLN A 46 -8.96 6.19 -6.12
C GLN A 46 -8.64 6.51 -7.58
N GLU A 47 -9.05 5.66 -8.52
CA GLU A 47 -8.87 5.93 -9.95
C GLU A 47 -9.65 7.19 -10.40
N GLU A 48 -10.85 7.38 -9.87
CA GLU A 48 -11.66 8.55 -10.18
C GLU A 48 -11.05 9.85 -9.60
N GLN A 49 -10.49 9.79 -8.38
CA GLN A 49 -9.77 10.92 -7.80
C GLN A 49 -8.48 11.25 -8.56
N LEU A 50 -7.74 10.24 -9.03
CA LEU A 50 -6.55 10.43 -9.85
C LEU A 50 -6.89 11.10 -11.20
N LYS A 51 -7.99 10.68 -11.83
CA LYS A 51 -8.50 11.29 -13.07
C LYS A 51 -8.91 12.75 -12.85
N ARG A 52 -9.62 13.07 -11.78
CA ARG A 52 -10.00 14.44 -11.42
C ARG A 52 -8.79 15.33 -11.14
N GLN A 53 -7.74 14.81 -10.49
CA GLN A 53 -6.49 15.55 -10.27
C GLN A 53 -5.73 15.80 -11.58
N ALA A 54 -5.68 14.83 -12.48
CA ALA A 54 -5.05 14.98 -13.80
C ALA A 54 -5.80 16.01 -14.67
N GLU A 55 -7.13 16.01 -14.65
CA GLU A 55 -7.95 17.00 -15.36
C GLU A 55 -7.79 18.42 -14.79
N THR A 56 -7.70 18.56 -13.47
CA THR A 56 -7.46 19.86 -12.81
C THR A 56 -6.07 20.40 -13.14
N GLN A 57 -5.04 19.56 -13.22
CA GLN A 57 -3.69 19.98 -13.64
C GLN A 57 -3.64 20.37 -15.12
N ASN A 58 -4.36 19.66 -15.99
CA ASN A 58 -4.47 20.01 -17.41
C ASN A 58 -5.21 21.35 -17.62
N MET A 59 -6.28 21.62 -16.86
CA MET A 59 -6.98 22.91 -16.93
C MET A 59 -6.14 24.07 -16.42
N ALA A 60 -5.34 23.88 -15.38
CA ALA A 60 -4.43 24.91 -14.85
C ALA A 60 -3.29 25.24 -15.85
N SER A 61 -2.83 24.25 -16.63
CA SER A 61 -1.80 24.47 -17.68
C SER A 61 -2.35 25.16 -18.93
N ILE A 62 -3.65 25.02 -19.24
CA ILE A 62 -4.30 25.68 -20.39
C ILE A 62 -4.60 27.15 -20.05
N GLN A 63 -4.93 27.48 -18.80
CA GLN A 63 -5.17 28.88 -18.39
C GLN A 63 -3.90 29.75 -18.35
N SER A 64 -2.70 29.17 -18.24
CA SER A 64 -1.44 29.92 -18.26
C SER A 64 -0.96 30.31 -19.66
N VAL A 65 -1.58 29.82 -20.73
CA VAL A 65 -1.20 30.09 -22.14
C VAL A 65 -2.06 31.19 -22.77
N GLN A 66 -3.15 31.64 -22.14
CA GLN A 66 -4.14 32.53 -22.77
C GLN A 66 -4.15 33.99 -22.26
N SER A 67 -3.02 34.48 -21.73
CA SER A 67 -2.91 35.88 -21.27
C SER A 67 -1.69 36.56 -21.90
N GLN A 68 -1.73 36.82 -23.21
CA GLN A 68 -0.92 37.87 -23.83
C GLN A 68 -1.77 38.64 -24.84
N PRO A 69 -2.04 39.94 -24.63
CA PRO A 69 -2.59 40.81 -25.68
C PRO A 69 -1.48 41.31 -26.56
N ASN A 70 -1.70 41.14 -27.83
CA ASN A 70 -0.94 41.70 -28.96
C ASN A 70 -0.98 43.21 -28.95
N THR A 71 0.16 43.92 -28.92
CA THR A 71 0.27 45.26 -29.48
C THR A 71 1.62 45.44 -30.17
N LYS A 72 1.54 45.73 -31.48
CA LYS A 72 2.63 46.19 -32.37
C LYS A 72 3.01 47.65 -32.04
N LYS A 73 4.32 47.98 -32.01
CA LYS A 73 5.02 49.02 -32.82
C LYS A 73 6.47 49.12 -32.38
N GLU A 74 7.33 48.85 -33.30
CA GLU A 74 8.47 49.51 -33.93
C GLU A 74 9.20 50.62 -33.16
N ALA A 75 10.51 50.39 -32.86
CA ALA A 75 11.67 51.17 -33.24
C ALA A 75 12.92 50.78 -32.44
N GLU A 76 13.94 50.46 -33.21
CA GLU A 76 15.38 50.45 -33.05
C GLU A 76 15.99 51.20 -31.84
N VAL A 77 16.92 50.53 -31.09
CA VAL A 77 18.29 50.95 -30.76
C VAL A 77 19.05 49.88 -30.00
N LYS A 78 20.27 49.58 -30.45
CA LYS A 78 21.28 48.70 -29.86
C LYS A 78 21.58 49.04 -28.41
N THR A 79 21.59 48.03 -27.55
CA THR A 79 22.65 47.79 -26.53
C THR A 79 22.43 46.43 -25.90
N GLU A 80 23.42 45.57 -25.96
CA GLU A 80 23.44 44.28 -25.23
C GLU A 80 23.48 44.54 -23.72
N PRO A 81 22.66 43.84 -22.96
CA PRO A 81 23.04 43.42 -21.61
C PRO A 81 23.07 41.89 -21.55
N LYS A 82 24.22 41.41 -21.17
CA LYS A 82 24.55 40.06 -20.74
C LYS A 82 23.48 39.54 -19.76
N VAL A 83 22.47 38.84 -20.28
CA VAL A 83 21.48 38.18 -19.45
C VAL A 83 22.12 36.94 -18.87
N VAL A 84 22.56 37.07 -17.63
CA VAL A 84 22.85 35.94 -16.74
C VAL A 84 21.50 35.20 -16.53
N LYS A 85 21.31 34.14 -17.29
CA LYS A 85 20.24 33.17 -17.02
C LYS A 85 20.54 32.50 -15.69
N ALA A 86 20.06 33.06 -14.59
CA ALA A 86 19.89 32.34 -13.36
C ALA A 86 18.87 31.21 -13.64
N LYS A 87 19.37 30.00 -13.86
CA LYS A 87 18.56 28.79 -13.76
C LYS A 87 18.06 28.75 -12.31
N ILE A 88 16.82 29.16 -12.08
CA ILE A 88 16.09 28.83 -10.85
C ILE A 88 15.92 27.33 -10.91
N ASN A 89 16.84 26.60 -10.27
CA ASN A 89 16.69 25.17 -10.04
C ASN A 89 15.52 25.00 -9.07
N ALA A 90 14.32 24.81 -9.60
CA ALA A 90 13.23 24.28 -8.81
C ALA A 90 13.70 22.95 -8.19
N PRO A 91 13.56 22.74 -6.87
CA PRO A 91 14.01 21.51 -6.25
C PRO A 91 13.32 20.32 -6.92
N LYS A 92 14.11 19.31 -7.33
CA LYS A 92 13.61 18.05 -7.89
C LYS A 92 12.51 17.51 -6.95
N PRO A 93 11.31 17.18 -7.45
CA PRO A 93 10.26 16.64 -6.60
C PRO A 93 10.72 15.33 -5.97
N SER A 94 10.67 15.25 -4.64
CA SER A 94 11.08 14.06 -3.90
C SER A 94 10.01 12.97 -4.04
N TYR A 95 10.43 11.78 -4.47
CA TYR A 95 9.56 10.60 -4.56
C TYR A 95 9.13 10.14 -3.16
N GLU A 96 10.04 10.16 -2.18
CA GLU A 96 9.72 9.85 -0.78
C GLU A 96 8.55 10.70 -0.28
N LYS A 97 8.62 12.02 -0.43
CA LYS A 97 7.55 12.93 0.00
C LYS A 97 6.25 12.66 -0.74
N ALA A 98 6.31 12.43 -2.04
CA ALA A 98 5.14 12.12 -2.84
C ALA A 98 4.48 10.80 -2.41
N MET A 99 5.26 9.75 -2.15
CA MET A 99 4.79 8.46 -1.64
C MET A 99 4.13 8.60 -0.27
N ILE A 100 4.78 9.28 0.69
CA ILE A 100 4.23 9.51 2.02
C ILE A 100 2.91 10.29 1.93
N ASN A 101 2.83 11.30 1.07
CA ASN A 101 1.61 12.09 0.88
C ASN A 101 0.46 11.26 0.28
N ARG A 102 0.73 10.30 -0.61
CA ARG A 102 -0.28 9.36 -1.13
C ARG A 102 -0.78 8.40 -0.06
N MET A 103 0.13 7.92 0.80
CA MET A 103 -0.20 6.93 1.83
C MET A 103 -0.87 7.53 3.06
N ARG A 104 -0.60 8.80 3.39
CA ARG A 104 -1.18 9.47 4.57
C ARG A 104 -2.71 9.39 4.68
N PRO A 105 -3.52 9.68 3.65
CA PRO A 105 -4.97 9.53 3.74
C PRO A 105 -5.41 8.08 3.94
N VAL A 106 -4.69 7.12 3.37
CA VAL A 106 -4.96 5.68 3.55
C VAL A 106 -4.67 5.25 4.98
N GLU A 107 -3.53 5.67 5.54
CA GLU A 107 -3.20 5.42 6.96
C GLU A 107 -4.24 6.04 7.88
N ASN A 108 -4.56 7.33 7.70
CA ASN A 108 -5.54 8.03 8.51
C ASN A 108 -6.93 7.38 8.47
N GLU A 109 -7.34 6.83 7.34
CA GLU A 109 -8.62 6.14 7.22
C GLU A 109 -8.60 4.79 7.94
N LEU A 110 -7.54 4.01 7.75
CA LEU A 110 -7.44 2.66 8.31
C LEU A 110 -7.08 2.66 9.81
N ASP A 111 -6.38 3.69 10.28
CA ASP A 111 -6.05 3.86 11.71
C ASP A 111 -7.28 4.21 12.58
N ARG A 112 -8.42 4.54 11.97
CA ARG A 112 -9.71 4.69 12.69
C ARG A 112 -10.24 3.36 13.22
N TYR A 113 -9.83 2.25 12.60
CA TYR A 113 -10.24 0.91 13.02
C TYR A 113 -9.23 0.39 14.05
N THR A 114 -9.60 0.50 15.33
CA THR A 114 -8.81 0.04 16.47
C THR A 114 -9.39 -1.25 17.03
N LEU A 115 -8.65 -1.94 17.88
CA LEU A 115 -9.16 -3.13 18.56
C LEU A 115 -10.39 -2.84 19.43
N ASP A 116 -10.51 -1.61 19.94
CA ASP A 116 -11.62 -1.21 20.80
C ASP A 116 -12.92 -0.92 20.03
N ASN A 117 -12.80 -0.56 18.73
CA ASN A 117 -13.97 -0.19 17.93
C ASN A 117 -14.27 -1.18 16.78
N THR A 118 -13.51 -2.25 16.67
CA THR A 118 -13.81 -3.38 15.76
C THR A 118 -14.58 -4.48 16.50
N SER A 119 -15.45 -5.19 15.75
CA SER A 119 -16.28 -6.25 16.32
C SER A 119 -15.48 -7.49 16.72
N SER A 120 -14.28 -7.65 16.17
CA SER A 120 -13.40 -8.79 16.44
C SER A 120 -11.95 -8.50 16.06
N CYS A 121 -11.03 -9.28 16.65
CA CYS A 121 -9.62 -9.32 16.25
C CYS A 121 -9.45 -9.60 14.73
N THR A 122 -10.24 -10.49 14.19
CA THR A 122 -10.22 -10.83 12.76
C THR A 122 -10.59 -9.64 11.89
N GLU A 123 -11.56 -8.84 12.30
CA GLU A 123 -11.95 -7.62 11.61
C GLU A 123 -10.83 -6.57 11.65
N TYR A 124 -10.25 -6.35 12.82
CA TYR A 124 -9.08 -5.46 12.95
C TYR A 124 -7.92 -5.90 12.06
N VAL A 125 -7.53 -7.17 12.11
CA VAL A 125 -6.47 -7.73 11.25
C VAL A 125 -6.80 -7.53 9.79
N GLY A 126 -8.06 -7.71 9.36
CA GLY A 126 -8.48 -7.45 7.99
C GLY A 126 -8.23 -6.02 7.52
N TYR A 127 -8.51 -5.00 8.35
CA TYR A 127 -8.16 -3.60 8.00
C TYR A 127 -6.65 -3.37 7.94
N ARG A 128 -5.89 -3.99 8.84
CA ARG A 128 -4.42 -3.90 8.82
C ARG A 128 -3.82 -4.59 7.58
N GLU A 129 -4.38 -5.70 7.13
CA GLU A 129 -3.97 -6.37 5.87
C GLU A 129 -4.19 -5.48 4.63
N ILE A 130 -5.26 -4.67 4.61
CA ILE A 130 -5.46 -3.68 3.55
C ILE A 130 -4.31 -2.68 3.54
N LEU A 131 -3.92 -2.14 4.70
CA LEU A 131 -2.81 -1.20 4.82
C LEU A 131 -1.47 -1.84 4.44
N HIS A 132 -1.24 -3.09 4.87
CA HIS A 132 -0.09 -3.89 4.49
C HIS A 132 0.04 -3.99 2.96
N LYS A 133 -1.04 -4.38 2.27
CA LYS A 133 -1.08 -4.51 0.81
C LYS A 133 -0.81 -3.17 0.10
N LYS A 134 -1.31 -2.05 0.63
CA LYS A 134 -1.04 -0.72 0.07
C LYS A 134 0.43 -0.35 0.18
N TRP A 135 1.08 -0.57 1.32
CA TRP A 135 2.51 -0.34 1.50
C TRP A 135 3.37 -1.30 0.67
N ASP A 136 2.97 -2.58 0.53
CA ASP A 136 3.64 -3.55 -0.34
C ASP A 136 3.62 -3.11 -1.81
N ASN A 137 2.50 -2.54 -2.27
CA ASN A 137 2.41 -1.97 -3.61
C ASN A 137 3.38 -0.79 -3.80
N GLU A 138 3.51 0.13 -2.83
CA GLU A 138 4.48 1.23 -2.89
C GLU A 138 5.92 0.71 -2.90
N LEU A 139 6.23 -0.30 -2.07
CA LEU A 139 7.54 -0.96 -2.07
C LEU A 139 7.87 -1.56 -3.44
N ASN A 140 6.92 -2.29 -4.02
CA ASN A 140 7.10 -2.90 -5.35
C ASN A 140 7.27 -1.86 -6.47
N GLN A 141 6.56 -0.73 -6.39
CA GLN A 141 6.69 0.36 -7.35
C GLN A 141 8.07 1.00 -7.28
N ILE A 142 8.54 1.38 -6.09
CA ILE A 142 9.85 2.03 -5.95
C ILE A 142 11.00 1.07 -6.29
N TYR A 143 10.88 -0.21 -5.95
CA TYR A 143 11.84 -1.23 -6.38
C TYR A 143 11.95 -1.29 -7.92
N LYS A 144 10.82 -1.34 -8.63
CA LYS A 144 10.80 -1.33 -10.11
C LYS A 144 11.44 -0.06 -10.69
N LEU A 145 11.19 1.10 -10.08
CA LEU A 145 11.79 2.36 -10.51
C LEU A 145 13.31 2.34 -10.35
N LEU A 146 13.84 1.92 -9.20
CA LEU A 146 15.28 1.75 -9.00
C LEU A 146 15.89 0.77 -10.00
N MET A 147 15.23 -0.38 -10.20
CA MET A 147 15.65 -1.38 -11.19
C MET A 147 15.67 -0.84 -12.62
N SER A 148 14.84 0.14 -12.95
CA SER A 148 14.86 0.79 -14.27
C SER A 148 15.99 1.79 -14.43
N LYS A 149 16.49 2.38 -13.36
CA LYS A 149 17.50 3.45 -13.35
C LYS A 149 18.91 2.95 -13.08
N TYR A 150 19.08 1.90 -12.31
CA TYR A 150 20.37 1.38 -11.90
C TYR A 150 21.14 0.71 -13.04
N PRO A 151 22.47 0.82 -13.08
CA PRO A 151 23.32 -0.02 -13.91
C PRO A 151 23.28 -1.49 -13.42
N GLU A 152 23.68 -2.43 -14.26
CA GLU A 152 23.47 -3.88 -13.99
C GLU A 152 24.15 -4.37 -12.70
N SER A 153 25.29 -3.82 -12.33
CA SER A 153 25.96 -4.12 -11.06
C SER A 153 25.11 -3.75 -9.83
N GLN A 154 24.51 -2.54 -9.86
CA GLN A 154 23.63 -2.08 -8.78
C GLN A 154 22.30 -2.82 -8.76
N LYS A 155 21.76 -3.21 -9.92
CA LYS A 155 20.57 -4.09 -9.99
C LYS A 155 20.82 -5.42 -9.31
N THR A 156 21.98 -6.02 -9.57
CA THR A 156 22.35 -7.29 -8.95
C THR A 156 22.52 -7.15 -7.43
N ALA A 157 23.16 -6.07 -6.99
CA ALA A 157 23.29 -5.76 -5.56
C ALA A 157 21.91 -5.59 -4.90
N LEU A 158 21.01 -4.79 -5.49
CA LEU A 158 19.66 -4.57 -4.98
C LEU A 158 18.85 -5.86 -4.91
N ARG A 159 18.90 -6.73 -5.95
CA ARG A 159 18.21 -8.04 -5.91
C ARG A 159 18.70 -8.92 -4.75
N ASN A 160 20.00 -8.94 -4.51
CA ASN A 160 20.56 -9.75 -3.42
C ASN A 160 20.17 -9.16 -2.04
N GLU A 161 20.18 -7.85 -1.92
CA GLU A 161 19.75 -7.13 -0.73
C GLU A 161 18.28 -7.41 -0.42
N GLU A 162 17.37 -7.33 -1.42
CA GLU A 162 15.96 -7.64 -1.24
C GLU A 162 15.72 -9.08 -0.80
N ARG A 163 16.44 -10.03 -1.39
CA ARG A 163 16.35 -11.46 -0.98
C ARG A 163 16.77 -11.65 0.47
N ALA A 164 17.83 -10.99 0.89
CA ALA A 164 18.29 -11.05 2.28
C ALA A 164 17.29 -10.37 3.25
N TRP A 165 16.73 -9.23 2.84
CA TRP A 165 15.71 -8.52 3.59
C TRP A 165 14.44 -9.35 3.76
N ILE A 166 13.94 -10.00 2.68
CA ILE A 166 12.77 -10.90 2.74
C ILE A 166 13.01 -12.02 3.76
N LYS A 167 14.16 -12.72 3.67
CA LYS A 167 14.49 -13.79 4.63
C LYS A 167 14.55 -13.31 6.08
N LYS A 168 15.08 -12.09 6.32
CA LYS A 168 15.13 -11.51 7.65
C LYS A 168 13.74 -11.20 8.17
N ARG A 169 12.85 -10.64 7.31
CA ARG A 169 11.46 -10.36 7.63
C ARG A 169 10.72 -11.63 8.00
N GLU A 170 10.77 -12.66 7.16
CA GLU A 170 10.14 -13.96 7.41
C GLU A 170 10.57 -14.55 8.76
N LYS A 171 11.88 -14.60 9.03
CA LYS A 171 12.40 -15.09 10.31
C LYS A 171 11.90 -14.27 11.52
N SER A 172 11.75 -12.94 11.37
CA SER A 172 11.21 -12.09 12.42
C SER A 172 9.76 -12.41 12.71
N MET A 173 8.93 -12.66 11.67
CA MET A 173 7.53 -13.02 11.82
C MET A 173 7.36 -14.41 12.46
N ASP A 174 8.19 -15.37 12.08
CA ASP A 174 8.22 -16.71 12.69
C ASP A 174 8.55 -16.64 14.18
N SER A 175 9.49 -15.78 14.58
CA SER A 175 9.82 -15.57 16.00
C SER A 175 8.62 -15.02 16.77
N ILE A 176 7.94 -13.98 16.26
CA ILE A 176 6.74 -13.41 16.89
C ILE A 176 5.64 -14.49 17.00
N ALA A 177 5.44 -15.28 15.94
CA ALA A 177 4.44 -16.35 15.94
C ALA A 177 4.73 -17.43 16.99
N SER A 178 6.01 -17.74 17.24
CA SER A 178 6.42 -18.75 18.22
C SER A 178 6.34 -18.26 19.68
N GLU A 179 6.51 -16.96 19.91
CA GLU A 179 6.52 -16.37 21.26
C GLU A 179 5.12 -16.05 21.77
N MET A 180 4.14 -15.88 20.89
CA MET A 180 2.80 -15.43 21.21
C MET A 180 1.77 -16.55 21.05
N ASN A 181 1.13 -16.95 22.16
CA ASN A 181 0.00 -17.87 22.15
C ASN A 181 -1.32 -17.12 21.98
N GLY A 182 -2.13 -17.54 21.01
CA GLY A 182 -3.50 -17.07 20.79
C GLY A 182 -3.67 -16.06 19.67
N CYS A 183 -4.88 -16.02 19.11
CA CYS A 183 -5.23 -15.22 17.93
C CYS A 183 -4.98 -13.72 18.11
N MET A 184 -5.27 -13.18 19.28
CA MET A 184 -5.17 -11.73 19.55
C MET A 184 -3.71 -11.23 19.61
N GLY A 185 -2.81 -11.99 20.22
CA GLY A 185 -1.42 -11.57 20.39
C GLY A 185 -0.61 -11.69 19.10
N ALA A 186 -0.55 -12.89 18.53
CA ALA A 186 0.29 -13.17 17.39
C ALA A 186 -0.17 -12.46 16.10
N ALA A 187 -1.43 -12.63 15.69
CA ALA A 187 -1.93 -12.11 14.42
C ALA A 187 -1.86 -10.57 14.35
N VAL A 188 -2.26 -9.87 15.42
CA VAL A 188 -2.22 -8.40 15.49
C VAL A 188 -0.78 -7.90 15.48
N THR A 189 0.10 -8.54 16.26
CA THR A 189 1.52 -8.14 16.33
C THR A 189 2.22 -8.40 15.00
N ILE A 190 1.99 -9.55 14.38
CA ILE A 190 2.57 -9.90 13.08
C ILE A 190 2.16 -8.87 12.02
N VAL A 191 0.86 -8.62 11.83
CA VAL A 191 0.39 -7.71 10.77
C VAL A 191 0.91 -6.28 10.96
N ASN A 192 0.96 -5.78 12.19
CA ASN A 192 1.50 -4.45 12.46
C ASN A 192 3.03 -4.40 12.22
N SER A 193 3.78 -5.41 12.67
CA SER A 193 5.22 -5.51 12.43
C SER A 193 5.57 -5.63 10.94
N GLU A 194 4.74 -6.34 10.17
CA GLU A 194 4.89 -6.42 8.70
C GLU A 194 4.67 -5.06 8.04
N ILE A 195 3.63 -4.33 8.43
CA ILE A 195 3.36 -2.98 7.90
C ILE A 195 4.56 -2.07 8.17
N ASP A 196 5.05 -2.02 9.40
CA ASP A 196 6.19 -1.16 9.78
C ASP A 196 7.47 -1.53 9.02
N THR A 197 7.70 -2.82 8.82
CA THR A 197 8.86 -3.34 8.11
C THR A 197 8.81 -2.99 6.63
N ILE A 198 7.66 -3.18 5.97
CA ILE A 198 7.47 -2.86 4.54
C ILE A 198 7.50 -1.35 4.32
N LYS A 199 6.81 -0.58 5.16
CA LYS A 199 6.81 0.89 5.11
C LYS A 199 8.23 1.46 5.23
N SER A 200 8.99 0.98 6.20
CA SER A 200 10.39 1.41 6.41
C SER A 200 11.25 1.10 5.18
N ARG A 201 11.07 -0.08 4.58
CA ARG A 201 11.81 -0.47 3.38
C ARG A 201 11.41 0.38 2.16
N ALA A 202 10.13 0.62 1.95
CA ALA A 202 9.65 1.47 0.87
C ALA A 202 10.21 2.90 0.96
N ILE A 203 10.24 3.48 2.16
CA ILE A 203 10.80 4.81 2.41
C ILE A 203 12.31 4.81 2.16
N GLU A 204 13.03 3.80 2.60
CA GLU A 204 14.48 3.67 2.35
C GLU A 204 14.79 3.62 0.85
N LEU A 205 14.08 2.80 0.08
CA LEU A 205 14.27 2.73 -1.36
C LEU A 205 13.88 4.03 -2.08
N ALA A 206 12.84 4.72 -1.59
CA ALA A 206 12.43 6.02 -2.12
C ALA A 206 13.51 7.10 -1.95
N ARG A 207 14.19 7.13 -0.80
CA ARG A 207 15.35 8.01 -0.57
C ARG A 207 16.48 7.72 -1.55
N ARG A 208 16.83 6.45 -1.72
CA ARG A 208 17.85 6.04 -2.71
C ARG A 208 17.49 6.49 -4.13
N TYR A 209 16.20 6.47 -4.49
CA TYR A 209 15.75 6.97 -5.77
C TYR A 209 15.86 8.50 -5.89
N ASP A 210 15.61 9.22 -4.81
CA ASP A 210 15.73 10.68 -4.77
C ASP A 210 17.19 11.15 -4.90
N GLU A 211 18.16 10.31 -4.53
CA GLU A 211 19.60 10.55 -4.64
C GLU A 211 20.17 10.34 -6.07
N LEU A 212 19.36 9.76 -6.99
CA LEU A 212 19.74 9.58 -8.40
C LEU A 212 19.50 10.86 -9.23
#